data_7805ebeb9b29d25f33d048195f332bc8
#
_entry.id   7805ebeb9b29d25f33d048195f332bc8
#
_cell.length_a   1.000
_cell.length_b   1.000
_cell.length_c   1.000
_cell.angle_alpha   90.00
_cell.angle_beta   90.00
_cell.angle_gamma   90.00
#
_symmetry.space_group_name_H-M   'P 1'
#
loop_
_entity.id
_entity.type
_entity.pdbx_description
1 polymer ?
#
loop_
_entity_poly.entity_id
_entity_poly.type
_entity_poly.pdbx_seq_one_letter_code
_entity_poly.pdbx_strand_id
1 'polypeptide(L)'
;MTFPGRFADQFVADQLHTVSLSFLVDNLDVRRGGVGANIAFGMGQLGTRPILVGAAGFDFDEYRAWLDRHGVDTESVRISDTLHTARFVCTTDADHNQIGSFYTGAMSEARLIELKTVADRVGGLDLVSIGADDPEGMLRHTEECRSRGIPFAADFSQQIARMNGEEIRILLDGATYLFSNEYEKGLIETKTGWSDAEILGRVGHRVTTLGARGVRIEQAGGETIEVGCPDEERKADPTGVGDAFRAGFLSGLAWGVPLERAAQVGCMLATLVIETVGTQEYQLRRGHFMERFTKAYGDEAAEEVREHLG
;
A
#
# COMPACT_ATOMS: atom_id res chain seq x y z
N MET A 1 3.22 -19.52 8.25
CA MET A 1 3.41 -20.89 8.80
C MET A 1 4.38 -20.82 9.96
N THR A 2 4.14 -21.56 11.04
CA THR A 2 5.01 -21.57 12.22
C THR A 2 5.72 -22.92 12.32
N PHE A 3 7.05 -22.88 12.30
CA PHE A 3 7.91 -24.03 12.50
C PHE A 3 8.36 -24.03 13.95
N PRO A 4 8.07 -25.08 14.77
CA PRO A 4 8.37 -25.11 16.19
C PRO A 4 9.85 -25.32 16.53
N GLY A 5 10.68 -25.63 15.53
CA GLY A 5 12.13 -25.74 15.65
C GLY A 5 12.87 -24.48 15.23
N ARG A 6 14.19 -24.56 15.18
CA ARG A 6 15.09 -23.49 14.72
C ARG A 6 15.65 -23.85 13.35
N PHE A 7 15.65 -22.92 12.41
CA PHE A 7 16.26 -23.15 11.10
C PHE A 7 17.75 -23.49 11.21
N ALA A 8 18.45 -22.84 12.14
CA ALA A 8 19.88 -23.08 12.36
C ALA A 8 20.20 -24.54 12.67
N ASP A 9 19.27 -25.28 13.31
CA ASP A 9 19.46 -26.70 13.66
C ASP A 9 19.19 -27.65 12.47
N GLN A 10 18.60 -27.13 11.39
CA GLN A 10 18.25 -27.90 10.19
C GLN A 10 19.26 -27.72 9.04
N PHE A 11 20.02 -26.62 9.04
CA PHE A 11 20.99 -26.34 7.99
C PHE A 11 22.35 -26.94 8.33
N VAL A 12 22.94 -27.67 7.38
CA VAL A 12 24.33 -28.15 7.44
C VAL A 12 25.18 -27.20 6.58
N ALA A 13 26.00 -26.38 7.22
CA ALA A 13 26.74 -25.30 6.57
C ALA A 13 27.55 -25.76 5.34
N ASP A 14 28.20 -26.93 5.45
CA ASP A 14 29.05 -27.47 4.39
C ASP A 14 28.27 -28.14 3.24
N GLN A 15 26.94 -28.26 3.36
CA GLN A 15 26.05 -28.92 2.40
C GLN A 15 25.01 -27.99 1.77
N LEU A 16 25.18 -26.68 1.90
CA LEU A 16 24.23 -25.69 1.34
C LEU A 16 24.08 -25.77 -0.18
N HIS A 17 25.05 -26.32 -0.89
CA HIS A 17 25.01 -26.52 -2.34
C HIS A 17 24.09 -27.67 -2.79
N THR A 18 23.61 -28.50 -1.87
CA THR A 18 22.71 -29.66 -2.12
C THR A 18 21.54 -29.68 -1.14
N VAL A 19 21.07 -28.51 -0.71
CA VAL A 19 20.01 -28.39 0.29
C VAL A 19 18.70 -29.01 -0.21
N SER A 20 18.17 -29.94 0.56
CA SER A 20 16.80 -30.46 0.45
C SER A 20 16.22 -30.51 1.86
N LEU A 21 15.39 -29.54 2.20
CA LEU A 21 14.81 -29.42 3.54
C LEU A 21 13.27 -29.38 3.48
N SER A 22 12.64 -30.02 4.47
CA SER A 22 11.21 -29.95 4.68
C SER A 22 10.96 -29.61 6.15
N PHE A 23 10.17 -28.57 6.39
CA PHE A 23 9.78 -28.17 7.73
C PHE A 23 8.40 -28.71 8.05
N LEU A 24 8.28 -29.46 9.15
CA LEU A 24 6.97 -29.78 9.71
C LEU A 24 6.48 -28.57 10.49
N VAL A 25 5.40 -27.97 10.05
CA VAL A 25 4.83 -26.75 10.63
C VAL A 25 3.59 -27.07 11.44
N ASP A 26 3.43 -26.42 12.58
CA ASP A 26 2.29 -26.65 13.49
C ASP A 26 1.09 -25.78 13.14
N ASN A 27 1.32 -24.64 12.49
CA ASN A 27 0.27 -23.68 12.19
C ASN A 27 0.37 -23.12 10.77
N LEU A 28 -0.77 -22.95 10.14
CA LEU A 28 -0.93 -22.31 8.84
C LEU A 28 -1.98 -21.21 8.95
N ASP A 29 -1.53 -19.95 8.94
CA ASP A 29 -2.40 -18.80 8.80
C ASP A 29 -2.44 -18.37 7.33
N VAL A 30 -3.64 -18.28 6.79
CA VAL A 30 -3.89 -17.73 5.46
C VAL A 30 -4.58 -16.39 5.62
N ARG A 31 -3.97 -15.33 5.10
CA ARG A 31 -4.47 -13.96 5.22
C ARG A 31 -4.60 -13.31 3.86
N ARG A 32 -5.54 -12.39 3.75
CA ARG A 32 -5.69 -11.52 2.58
C ARG A 32 -4.62 -10.45 2.60
N GLY A 33 -4.22 -9.97 1.41
CA GLY A 33 -3.15 -8.99 1.31
C GLY A 33 -2.99 -8.47 -0.10
N GLY A 34 -1.87 -7.78 -0.32
CA GLY A 34 -1.54 -7.08 -1.55
C GLY A 34 -1.75 -5.58 -1.38
N VAL A 35 -0.74 -4.78 -1.74
CA VAL A 35 -0.70 -3.33 -1.49
C VAL A 35 -1.97 -2.63 -1.98
N GLY A 36 -2.34 -2.78 -3.25
CA GLY A 36 -3.53 -2.14 -3.81
C GLY A 36 -4.84 -2.59 -3.14
N ALA A 37 -4.96 -3.89 -2.82
CA ALA A 37 -6.14 -4.42 -2.16
C ALA A 37 -6.23 -3.99 -0.68
N ASN A 38 -5.10 -3.86 0.03
CA ASN A 38 -5.06 -3.33 1.40
C ASN A 38 -5.47 -1.86 1.43
N ILE A 39 -4.97 -1.05 0.50
CA ILE A 39 -5.35 0.37 0.36
C ILE A 39 -6.85 0.48 0.05
N ALA A 40 -7.33 -0.27 -0.94
CA ALA A 40 -8.74 -0.25 -1.33
C ALA A 40 -9.66 -0.70 -0.17
N PHE A 41 -9.28 -1.76 0.57
CA PHE A 41 -10.00 -2.19 1.76
C PHE A 41 -10.09 -1.09 2.81
N GLY A 42 -8.98 -0.42 3.13
CA GLY A 42 -8.95 0.68 4.09
C GLY A 42 -9.82 1.86 3.66
N MET A 43 -9.79 2.22 2.39
CA MET A 43 -10.68 3.24 1.81
C MET A 43 -12.15 2.84 1.93
N GLY A 44 -12.48 1.58 1.64
CA GLY A 44 -13.83 1.05 1.81
C GLY A 44 -14.32 1.10 3.27
N GLN A 45 -13.43 0.81 4.23
CA GLN A 45 -13.73 0.96 5.68
C GLN A 45 -14.04 2.41 6.08
N LEU A 46 -13.48 3.39 5.36
CA LEU A 46 -13.74 4.82 5.55
C LEU A 46 -14.97 5.33 4.77
N GLY A 47 -15.69 4.45 4.07
CA GLY A 47 -16.91 4.78 3.35
C GLY A 47 -16.68 5.31 1.93
N THR A 48 -15.44 5.37 1.44
CA THR A 48 -15.15 5.63 0.03
C THR A 48 -15.37 4.37 -0.81
N ARG A 49 -15.51 4.52 -2.13
CA ARG A 49 -15.70 3.39 -3.05
C ARG A 49 -14.57 3.31 -4.07
N PRO A 50 -13.37 2.87 -3.66
CA PRO A 50 -12.23 2.79 -4.55
C PRO A 50 -12.43 1.71 -5.59
N ILE A 51 -11.86 1.93 -6.79
CA ILE A 51 -11.80 0.95 -7.86
C ILE A 51 -10.47 0.21 -7.73
N LEU A 52 -10.51 -1.08 -7.49
CA LEU A 52 -9.32 -1.91 -7.50
C LEU A 52 -8.98 -2.31 -8.93
N VAL A 53 -7.77 -1.93 -9.38
CA VAL A 53 -7.21 -2.30 -10.68
C VAL A 53 -5.97 -3.14 -10.43
N GLY A 54 -5.90 -4.30 -11.05
CA GLY A 54 -4.80 -5.25 -10.92
C GLY A 54 -5.17 -6.59 -11.53
N ALA A 55 -4.30 -7.58 -11.41
CA ALA A 55 -4.57 -8.92 -11.92
C ALA A 55 -4.55 -9.97 -10.81
N ALA A 56 -5.55 -10.83 -10.81
CA ALA A 56 -5.71 -11.94 -9.88
C ALA A 56 -5.92 -13.25 -10.65
N GLY A 57 -5.73 -14.36 -9.98
CA GLY A 57 -5.90 -15.68 -10.56
C GLY A 57 -7.34 -16.19 -10.50
N PHE A 58 -7.55 -17.37 -11.10
CA PHE A 58 -8.85 -18.05 -11.08
C PHE A 58 -9.34 -18.43 -9.67
N ASP A 59 -8.49 -18.27 -8.67
CA ASP A 59 -8.76 -18.52 -7.24
C ASP A 59 -9.17 -17.25 -6.47
N PHE A 60 -9.57 -16.17 -7.15
CA PHE A 60 -9.84 -14.86 -6.54
C PHE A 60 -11.27 -14.72 -5.97
N ASP A 61 -12.22 -15.59 -6.30
CA ASP A 61 -13.65 -15.39 -6.01
C ASP A 61 -13.97 -15.12 -4.54
N GLU A 62 -13.38 -15.87 -3.60
CA GLU A 62 -13.60 -15.64 -2.17
C GLU A 62 -13.06 -14.29 -1.72
N TYR A 63 -11.88 -13.91 -2.23
CA TYR A 63 -11.27 -12.63 -1.91
C TYR A 63 -12.03 -11.46 -2.57
N ARG A 64 -12.51 -11.63 -3.80
CA ARG A 64 -13.40 -10.68 -4.47
C ARG A 64 -14.62 -10.40 -3.60
N ALA A 65 -15.34 -11.46 -3.18
CA ALA A 65 -16.53 -11.32 -2.34
C ALA A 65 -16.25 -10.65 -0.99
N TRP A 66 -15.04 -10.79 -0.46
CA TRP A 66 -14.58 -10.05 0.72
C TRP A 66 -14.45 -8.56 0.44
N LEU A 67 -13.74 -8.18 -0.61
CA LEU A 67 -13.49 -6.79 -1.00
C LEU A 67 -14.80 -6.08 -1.36
N ASP A 68 -15.67 -6.73 -2.14
CA ASP A 68 -16.99 -6.19 -2.53
C ASP A 68 -17.85 -5.86 -1.32
N ARG A 69 -17.89 -6.76 -0.30
CA ARG A 69 -18.63 -6.51 0.96
C ARG A 69 -18.07 -5.33 1.77
N HIS A 70 -16.81 -4.94 1.53
CA HIS A 70 -16.17 -3.83 2.19
C HIS A 70 -16.10 -2.56 1.31
N GLY A 71 -16.97 -2.48 0.28
CA GLY A 71 -17.16 -1.27 -0.51
C GLY A 71 -16.15 -1.05 -1.63
N VAL A 72 -15.32 -2.04 -1.94
CA VAL A 72 -14.34 -1.96 -3.04
C VAL A 72 -15.00 -2.39 -4.35
N ASP A 73 -14.86 -1.59 -5.41
CA ASP A 73 -15.24 -1.98 -6.77
C ASP A 73 -14.14 -2.87 -7.37
N THR A 74 -14.43 -4.16 -7.54
CA THR A 74 -13.51 -5.16 -8.09
C THR A 74 -13.77 -5.51 -9.55
N GLU A 75 -14.68 -4.83 -10.24
CA GLU A 75 -15.05 -5.15 -11.63
C GLU A 75 -13.90 -4.95 -12.63
N SER A 76 -12.92 -4.10 -12.28
CA SER A 76 -11.75 -3.83 -13.10
C SER A 76 -10.55 -4.74 -12.77
N VAL A 77 -10.71 -5.71 -11.90
CA VAL A 77 -9.67 -6.73 -11.64
C VAL A 77 -9.68 -7.73 -12.79
N ARG A 78 -8.53 -7.84 -13.48
CA ARG A 78 -8.33 -8.85 -14.52
C ARG A 78 -8.17 -10.23 -13.87
N ILE A 79 -8.93 -11.19 -14.34
CA ILE A 79 -8.83 -12.59 -13.88
C ILE A 79 -8.06 -13.42 -14.90
N SER A 80 -6.99 -14.06 -14.43
CA SER A 80 -6.24 -15.03 -15.23
C SER A 80 -6.96 -16.37 -15.24
N ASP A 81 -7.08 -16.97 -16.43
CA ASP A 81 -7.69 -18.29 -16.58
C ASP A 81 -6.73 -19.43 -16.23
N THR A 82 -5.42 -19.14 -16.11
CA THR A 82 -4.38 -20.18 -16.00
C THR A 82 -3.45 -20.02 -14.79
N LEU A 83 -3.37 -18.82 -14.22
CA LEU A 83 -2.47 -18.53 -13.10
C LEU A 83 -3.25 -18.36 -11.79
N HIS A 84 -2.62 -18.70 -10.69
CA HIS A 84 -3.12 -18.36 -9.37
C HIS A 84 -2.85 -16.89 -9.03
N THR A 85 -3.62 -16.36 -8.10
CA THR A 85 -3.36 -15.06 -7.48
C THR A 85 -1.97 -15.05 -6.83
N ALA A 86 -1.28 -13.91 -6.87
CA ALA A 86 0.03 -13.71 -6.24
C ALA A 86 -0.02 -14.09 -4.76
N ARG A 87 1.04 -14.73 -4.25
CA ARG A 87 1.12 -15.19 -2.85
C ARG A 87 2.49 -14.95 -2.26
N PHE A 88 2.52 -14.40 -1.07
CA PHE A 88 3.68 -14.44 -0.20
C PHE A 88 3.54 -15.59 0.78
N VAL A 89 4.48 -16.53 0.73
CA VAL A 89 4.53 -17.68 1.64
C VAL A 89 5.72 -17.48 2.55
N CYS A 90 5.50 -17.52 3.86
CA CYS A 90 6.54 -17.32 4.85
C CYS A 90 6.46 -18.42 5.92
N THR A 91 7.62 -19.01 6.24
CA THR A 91 7.78 -19.88 7.41
C THR A 91 8.64 -19.16 8.43
N THR A 92 8.15 -19.09 9.68
CA THR A 92 8.82 -18.44 10.80
C THR A 92 9.21 -19.52 11.81
N ASP A 93 10.47 -19.53 12.25
CA ASP A 93 10.99 -20.46 13.25
C ASP A 93 10.79 -19.96 14.70
N ALA A 94 11.23 -20.75 15.67
CA ALA A 94 11.12 -20.43 17.10
C ALA A 94 11.93 -19.19 17.52
N ASP A 95 12.97 -18.82 16.77
CA ASP A 95 13.79 -17.63 16.99
C ASP A 95 13.32 -16.41 16.18
N HIS A 96 12.11 -16.47 15.56
CA HIS A 96 11.55 -15.46 14.69
C HIS A 96 12.31 -15.20 13.38
N ASN A 97 13.22 -16.11 12.97
CA ASN A 97 13.80 -16.06 11.64
C ASN A 97 12.75 -16.45 10.58
N GLN A 98 12.86 -15.87 9.40
CA GLN A 98 11.87 -16.06 8.34
C GLN A 98 12.50 -16.56 7.05
N ILE A 99 11.88 -17.57 6.45
CA ILE A 99 12.14 -17.99 5.08
C ILE A 99 10.89 -17.68 4.27
N GLY A 100 11.00 -16.71 3.37
CA GLY A 100 9.91 -16.22 2.55
C GLY A 100 10.09 -16.55 1.07
N SER A 101 8.96 -16.77 0.37
CA SER A 101 8.90 -16.92 -1.08
C SER A 101 7.73 -16.11 -1.61
N PHE A 102 7.94 -15.38 -2.69
CA PHE A 102 6.90 -14.64 -3.37
C PHE A 102 6.62 -15.25 -4.75
N TYR A 103 5.40 -15.77 -4.91
CA TYR A 103 4.87 -16.21 -6.18
C TYR A 103 4.10 -15.05 -6.84
N THR A 104 4.58 -14.58 -7.98
CA THR A 104 3.97 -13.45 -8.68
C THR A 104 2.64 -13.80 -9.36
N GLY A 105 2.52 -15.02 -9.89
CA GLY A 105 1.29 -15.52 -10.51
C GLY A 105 0.67 -14.53 -11.50
N ALA A 106 -0.63 -14.36 -11.38
CA ALA A 106 -1.41 -13.48 -12.25
C ALA A 106 -1.01 -11.99 -12.16
N MET A 107 -0.25 -11.55 -11.15
CA MET A 107 0.26 -10.17 -11.06
C MET A 107 1.00 -9.77 -12.35
N SER A 108 1.69 -10.69 -13.01
CA SER A 108 2.37 -10.44 -14.29
C SER A 108 1.43 -10.04 -15.43
N GLU A 109 0.13 -10.27 -15.30
CA GLU A 109 -0.88 -9.87 -16.30
C GLU A 109 -1.40 -8.44 -16.07
N ALA A 110 -0.99 -7.73 -15.01
CA ALA A 110 -1.40 -6.35 -14.76
C ALA A 110 -0.99 -5.43 -15.93
N ARG A 111 0.12 -5.73 -16.62
CA ARG A 111 0.56 -5.04 -17.84
C ARG A 111 -0.43 -5.11 -19.01
N LEU A 112 -1.40 -6.02 -18.98
CA LEU A 112 -2.43 -6.19 -20.02
C LEU A 112 -3.66 -5.32 -19.76
N ILE A 113 -3.76 -4.66 -18.62
CA ILE A 113 -4.89 -3.80 -18.25
C ILE A 113 -4.71 -2.43 -18.89
N GLU A 114 -5.79 -1.90 -19.45
CA GLU A 114 -5.87 -0.54 -20.01
C GLU A 114 -6.70 0.35 -19.09
N LEU A 115 -6.12 1.41 -18.56
CA LEU A 115 -6.83 2.39 -17.72
C LEU A 115 -7.96 3.08 -18.49
N LYS A 116 -7.83 3.20 -19.82
CA LYS A 116 -8.92 3.70 -20.68
C LYS A 116 -10.21 2.91 -20.46
N THR A 117 -10.14 1.59 -20.46
CA THR A 117 -11.31 0.74 -20.28
C THR A 117 -11.95 0.96 -18.91
N VAL A 118 -11.12 1.15 -17.87
CA VAL A 118 -11.59 1.47 -16.53
C VAL A 118 -12.27 2.82 -16.50
N ALA A 119 -11.62 3.86 -17.06
CA ALA A 119 -12.17 5.21 -17.14
C ALA A 119 -13.50 5.26 -17.92
N ASP A 120 -13.59 4.57 -19.06
CA ASP A 120 -14.81 4.50 -19.85
C ASP A 120 -15.97 3.84 -19.08
N ARG A 121 -15.68 2.81 -18.27
CA ARG A 121 -16.69 2.12 -17.43
C ARG A 121 -17.28 3.03 -16.36
N VAL A 122 -16.45 3.87 -15.71
CA VAL A 122 -16.87 4.67 -14.53
C VAL A 122 -17.10 6.15 -14.85
N GLY A 123 -16.85 6.58 -16.10
CA GLY A 123 -17.08 7.97 -16.52
C GLY A 123 -15.91 8.92 -16.24
N GLY A 124 -14.74 8.42 -15.86
CA GLY A 124 -13.52 9.18 -15.58
C GLY A 124 -12.78 8.67 -14.36
N LEU A 125 -11.54 9.13 -14.17
CA LEU A 125 -10.69 8.80 -13.02
C LEU A 125 -10.12 10.12 -12.46
N ASP A 126 -10.40 10.42 -11.20
CA ASP A 126 -9.94 11.64 -10.53
C ASP A 126 -8.47 11.54 -10.11
N LEU A 127 -8.05 10.35 -9.67
CA LEU A 127 -6.67 10.03 -9.26
C LEU A 127 -6.42 8.54 -9.43
N VAL A 128 -5.28 8.18 -9.97
CA VAL A 128 -4.81 6.77 -10.03
C VAL A 128 -3.63 6.59 -9.09
N SER A 129 -3.76 5.73 -8.10
CA SER A 129 -2.64 5.34 -7.25
C SER A 129 -1.94 4.13 -7.87
N ILE A 130 -0.70 4.35 -8.34
CA ILE A 130 0.15 3.32 -8.95
C ILE A 130 1.03 2.74 -7.85
N GLY A 131 0.54 1.65 -7.26
CA GLY A 131 1.22 0.90 -6.20
C GLY A 131 2.17 -0.16 -6.74
N ALA A 132 2.85 -0.86 -5.81
CA ALA A 132 3.75 -1.96 -6.16
C ALA A 132 3.01 -3.10 -6.88
N ASP A 133 3.32 -3.29 -8.14
CA ASP A 133 2.75 -4.29 -9.03
C ASP A 133 3.82 -4.78 -10.02
N ASP A 134 3.41 -5.45 -11.08
CA ASP A 134 4.29 -5.77 -12.21
C ASP A 134 4.96 -4.51 -12.76
N PRO A 135 6.30 -4.46 -12.83
CA PRO A 135 7.01 -3.23 -13.24
C PRO A 135 6.61 -2.69 -14.61
N GLU A 136 6.37 -3.56 -15.59
CA GLU A 136 5.90 -3.13 -16.92
C GLU A 136 4.47 -2.58 -16.86
N GLY A 137 3.62 -3.14 -15.99
CA GLY A 137 2.28 -2.63 -15.71
C GLY A 137 2.35 -1.25 -15.07
N MET A 138 3.20 -1.07 -14.07
CA MET A 138 3.41 0.23 -13.42
C MET A 138 3.84 1.31 -14.42
N LEU A 139 4.86 1.03 -15.26
CA LEU A 139 5.34 1.95 -16.29
C LEU A 139 4.24 2.29 -17.31
N ARG A 140 3.53 1.30 -17.80
CA ARG A 140 2.42 1.47 -18.75
C ARG A 140 1.31 2.35 -18.18
N HIS A 141 0.84 2.05 -16.97
CA HIS A 141 -0.22 2.81 -16.33
C HIS A 141 0.19 4.26 -16.04
N THR A 142 1.44 4.48 -15.65
CA THR A 142 2.00 5.83 -15.47
C THR A 142 1.97 6.63 -16.78
N GLU A 143 2.42 6.03 -17.88
CA GLU A 143 2.41 6.69 -19.20
C GLU A 143 0.97 6.94 -19.70
N GLU A 144 0.07 6.00 -19.44
CA GLU A 144 -1.35 6.17 -19.77
C GLU A 144 -1.99 7.31 -18.96
N CYS A 145 -1.65 7.47 -17.68
CA CYS A 145 -2.09 8.61 -16.88
C CYS A 145 -1.57 9.94 -17.47
N ARG A 146 -0.29 10.04 -17.82
CA ARG A 146 0.29 11.24 -18.43
C ARG A 146 -0.36 11.60 -19.74
N SER A 147 -0.45 10.64 -20.67
CA SER A 147 -1.00 10.88 -22.02
C SER A 147 -2.47 11.30 -22.00
N ARG A 148 -3.19 10.96 -20.95
CA ARG A 148 -4.61 11.29 -20.75
C ARG A 148 -4.84 12.47 -19.81
N GLY A 149 -3.79 13.02 -19.19
CA GLY A 149 -3.91 14.06 -18.18
C GLY A 149 -4.63 13.63 -16.92
N ILE A 150 -4.57 12.32 -16.58
CA ILE A 150 -5.14 11.79 -15.34
C ILE A 150 -4.12 12.00 -14.22
N PRO A 151 -4.47 12.68 -13.11
CA PRO A 151 -3.61 12.78 -11.94
C PRO A 151 -3.23 11.40 -11.41
N PHE A 152 -1.98 11.22 -10.98
CA PHE A 152 -1.55 9.96 -10.42
C PHE A 152 -0.65 10.11 -9.19
N ALA A 153 -0.69 9.12 -8.33
CA ALA A 153 0.23 8.95 -7.21
C ALA A 153 1.20 7.82 -7.52
N ALA A 154 2.49 8.06 -7.35
CA ALA A 154 3.54 7.06 -7.50
C ALA A 154 3.90 6.47 -6.13
N ASP A 155 3.83 5.14 -6.02
CA ASP A 155 4.14 4.39 -4.80
C ASP A 155 4.91 3.11 -5.15
N PHE A 156 6.22 3.15 -5.02
CA PHE A 156 7.06 2.03 -5.41
C PHE A 156 7.06 0.89 -4.41
N SER A 157 6.91 1.20 -3.12
CA SER A 157 7.02 0.21 -2.04
C SER A 157 8.21 -0.74 -2.28
N GLN A 158 8.04 -2.05 -2.08
CA GLN A 158 9.11 -3.03 -2.26
C GLN A 158 9.63 -3.17 -3.71
N GLN A 159 8.92 -2.72 -4.74
CA GLN A 159 9.40 -2.81 -6.13
C GLN A 159 10.62 -1.92 -6.39
N ILE A 160 10.80 -0.85 -5.60
CA ILE A 160 11.97 0.01 -5.72
C ILE A 160 13.30 -0.76 -5.63
N ALA A 161 13.34 -1.86 -4.88
CA ALA A 161 14.54 -2.69 -4.75
C ALA A 161 14.95 -3.34 -6.08
N ARG A 162 13.98 -3.68 -6.95
CA ARG A 162 14.17 -4.39 -8.22
C ARG A 162 14.30 -3.47 -9.42
N MET A 163 13.72 -2.27 -9.36
CA MET A 163 13.71 -1.31 -10.45
C MET A 163 15.05 -0.59 -10.58
N ASN A 164 15.43 -0.25 -11.80
CA ASN A 164 16.59 0.59 -12.08
C ASN A 164 16.23 2.10 -11.98
N GLY A 165 17.25 2.97 -12.04
CA GLY A 165 17.05 4.39 -11.84
C GLY A 165 16.23 5.06 -12.94
N GLU A 166 16.30 4.57 -14.18
CA GLU A 166 15.53 5.11 -15.31
C GLU A 166 14.05 4.79 -15.16
N GLU A 167 13.71 3.55 -14.81
CA GLU A 167 12.33 3.15 -14.52
C GLU A 167 11.73 3.98 -13.38
N ILE A 168 12.49 4.21 -12.30
CA ILE A 168 12.04 5.04 -11.19
C ILE A 168 11.81 6.49 -11.63
N ARG A 169 12.72 7.05 -12.46
CA ARG A 169 12.54 8.40 -13.04
C ARG A 169 11.25 8.50 -13.84
N ILE A 170 10.97 7.52 -14.70
CA ILE A 170 9.74 7.47 -15.49
C ILE A 170 8.52 7.44 -14.58
N LEU A 171 8.51 6.63 -13.54
CA LEU A 171 7.35 6.47 -12.67
C LEU A 171 7.03 7.69 -11.83
N LEU A 172 8.03 8.44 -11.37
CA LEU A 172 7.78 9.58 -10.48
C LEU A 172 7.58 10.91 -11.24
N ASP A 173 8.11 11.06 -12.46
CA ASP A 173 8.07 12.32 -13.19
C ASP A 173 6.64 12.74 -13.52
N GLY A 174 6.21 13.90 -13.01
CA GLY A 174 4.84 14.41 -13.15
C GLY A 174 3.80 13.79 -12.20
N ALA A 175 4.21 12.97 -11.24
CA ALA A 175 3.30 12.45 -10.22
C ALA A 175 2.70 13.60 -9.41
N THR A 176 1.38 13.55 -9.17
CA THR A 176 0.71 14.51 -8.27
C THR A 176 1.16 14.27 -6.84
N TYR A 177 1.31 12.99 -6.46
CA TYR A 177 1.83 12.59 -5.16
C TYR A 177 2.92 11.52 -5.35
N LEU A 178 4.02 11.64 -4.60
CA LEU A 178 5.04 10.61 -4.46
C LEU A 178 5.02 10.10 -3.03
N PHE A 179 4.61 8.85 -2.85
CA PHE A 179 4.66 8.19 -1.53
C PHE A 179 5.98 7.46 -1.34
N SER A 180 6.55 7.59 -0.15
CA SER A 180 7.72 6.81 0.28
C SER A 180 7.81 6.79 1.81
N ASN A 181 8.53 5.84 2.37
CA ASN A 181 9.11 5.98 3.69
C ASN A 181 10.52 6.60 3.60
N GLU A 182 11.18 6.86 4.74
CA GLU A 182 12.52 7.46 4.76
C GLU A 182 13.58 6.60 4.04
N TYR A 183 13.48 5.28 4.16
CA TYR A 183 14.39 4.35 3.49
C TYR A 183 14.19 4.35 1.97
N GLU A 184 12.96 4.28 1.53
CA GLU A 184 12.58 4.34 0.11
C GLU A 184 12.97 5.69 -0.50
N LYS A 185 12.80 6.81 0.23
CA LYS A 185 13.26 8.13 -0.18
C LYS A 185 14.77 8.12 -0.52
N GLY A 186 15.60 7.59 0.39
CA GLY A 186 17.03 7.47 0.14
C GLY A 186 17.38 6.56 -1.04
N LEU A 187 16.61 5.49 -1.27
CA LEU A 187 16.78 4.63 -2.44
C LEU A 187 16.40 5.33 -3.74
N ILE A 188 15.33 6.14 -3.76
CA ILE A 188 14.94 6.95 -4.92
C ILE A 188 16.09 7.88 -5.31
N GLU A 189 16.63 8.65 -4.36
CA GLU A 189 17.76 9.54 -4.60
C GLU A 189 19.00 8.79 -5.14
N THR A 190 19.36 7.69 -4.48
CA THR A 190 20.52 6.88 -4.87
C THR A 190 20.37 6.29 -6.26
N LYS A 191 19.22 5.69 -6.58
CA LYS A 191 19.01 5.00 -7.85
C LYS A 191 18.78 5.95 -9.02
N THR A 192 18.06 7.06 -8.79
CA THR A 192 17.83 8.05 -9.83
C THR A 192 19.05 8.92 -10.08
N GLY A 193 19.92 9.10 -9.09
CA GLY A 193 21.01 10.07 -9.11
C GLY A 193 20.50 11.52 -9.07
N TRP A 194 19.23 11.75 -8.80
CA TRP A 194 18.66 13.07 -8.61
C TRP A 194 18.75 13.49 -7.14
N SER A 195 19.07 14.75 -6.93
CA SER A 195 19.03 15.37 -5.61
C SER A 195 17.60 15.48 -5.09
N ASP A 196 17.47 15.69 -3.79
CA ASP A 196 16.20 15.94 -3.11
C ASP A 196 15.38 17.06 -3.79
N ALA A 197 16.03 18.17 -4.13
CA ALA A 197 15.40 19.31 -4.79
C ALA A 197 14.94 18.98 -6.23
N GLU A 198 15.71 18.18 -6.98
CA GLU A 198 15.33 17.75 -8.32
C GLU A 198 14.11 16.84 -8.29
N ILE A 199 14.02 15.95 -7.31
CA ILE A 199 12.84 15.08 -7.13
C ILE A 199 11.62 15.91 -6.77
N LEU A 200 11.73 16.82 -5.79
CA LEU A 200 10.64 17.73 -5.42
C LEU A 200 10.18 18.60 -6.57
N GLY A 201 11.09 19.05 -7.44
CA GLY A 201 10.74 19.82 -8.63
C GLY A 201 9.99 19.06 -9.73
N ARG A 202 9.90 17.72 -9.61
CA ARG A 202 9.28 16.84 -10.61
C ARG A 202 7.93 16.27 -10.17
N VAL A 203 7.58 16.41 -8.90
CA VAL A 203 6.33 15.90 -8.33
C VAL A 203 5.51 17.06 -7.75
N GLY A 204 4.20 16.90 -7.69
CA GLY A 204 3.35 17.87 -7.03
C GLY A 204 3.61 17.95 -5.54
N HIS A 205 3.51 16.81 -4.86
CA HIS A 205 3.80 16.68 -3.43
C HIS A 205 4.56 15.38 -3.17
N ARG A 206 5.53 15.44 -2.28
CA ARG A 206 6.16 14.25 -1.72
C ARG A 206 5.61 14.00 -0.33
N VAL A 207 5.09 12.79 -0.11
CA VAL A 207 4.51 12.33 1.14
C VAL A 207 5.42 11.26 1.74
N THR A 208 6.22 11.65 2.74
CA THR A 208 7.21 10.76 3.37
C THR A 208 6.72 10.30 4.74
N THR A 209 6.45 9.00 4.90
CA THR A 209 6.12 8.43 6.21
C THR A 209 7.37 8.23 7.06
N LEU A 210 7.28 8.60 8.35
CA LEU A 210 8.38 8.68 9.31
C LEU A 210 8.21 7.67 10.47
N GLY A 211 7.46 6.61 10.25
CA GLY A 211 7.09 5.64 11.28
C GLY A 211 6.28 6.28 12.41
N ALA A 212 6.63 6.04 13.66
CA ALA A 212 5.91 6.59 14.83
C ALA A 212 5.93 8.15 14.89
N ARG A 213 6.85 8.80 14.16
CA ARG A 213 6.89 10.26 14.07
C ARG A 213 5.81 10.85 13.15
N GLY A 214 5.09 10.02 12.42
CA GLY A 214 4.02 10.45 11.52
C GLY A 214 4.44 10.62 10.08
N VAL A 215 4.14 11.74 9.48
CA VAL A 215 4.34 12.00 8.04
C VAL A 215 4.76 13.44 7.79
N ARG A 216 5.55 13.62 6.75
CA ARG A 216 5.95 14.93 6.19
C ARG A 216 5.46 15.03 4.76
N ILE A 217 4.82 16.15 4.43
CA ILE A 217 4.38 16.48 3.07
C ILE A 217 5.14 17.72 2.62
N GLU A 218 5.79 17.61 1.47
CA GLU A 218 6.66 18.64 0.92
C GLU A 218 6.27 18.96 -0.54
N GLN A 219 6.36 20.21 -0.90
CA GLN A 219 6.17 20.71 -2.26
C GLN A 219 7.30 21.68 -2.61
N ALA A 220 7.75 21.70 -3.85
CA ALA A 220 8.79 22.62 -4.28
C ALA A 220 8.38 24.09 -4.07
N GLY A 221 9.15 24.82 -3.24
CA GLY A 221 8.86 26.22 -2.92
C GLY A 221 7.64 26.48 -2.05
N GLY A 222 6.98 25.42 -1.55
CA GLY A 222 5.85 25.49 -0.63
C GLY A 222 6.24 25.28 0.83
N GLU A 223 5.26 25.43 1.70
CA GLU A 223 5.40 25.10 3.12
C GLU A 223 5.40 23.58 3.32
N THR A 224 6.17 23.12 4.29
CA THR A 224 6.19 21.73 4.70
C THR A 224 5.08 21.49 5.73
N ILE A 225 4.27 20.46 5.51
CA ILE A 225 3.25 20.01 6.47
C ILE A 225 3.82 18.80 7.22
N GLU A 226 3.80 18.86 8.55
CA GLU A 226 4.18 17.73 9.41
C GLU A 226 2.99 17.32 10.28
N VAL A 227 2.66 16.04 10.27
CA VAL A 227 1.56 15.47 11.05
C VAL A 227 2.09 14.30 11.86
N GLY A 228 1.91 14.35 13.19
CA GLY A 228 2.27 13.27 14.09
C GLY A 228 1.25 12.11 14.06
N CYS A 229 1.70 10.89 14.35
CA CYS A 229 0.78 9.78 14.58
C CYS A 229 0.15 9.85 15.97
N PRO A 230 -1.12 9.45 16.12
CA PRO A 230 -1.69 9.17 17.44
C PRO A 230 -0.94 8.05 18.16
N ASP A 231 -0.94 8.07 19.48
CA ASP A 231 -0.36 6.98 20.27
C ASP A 231 -1.11 5.67 20.01
N GLU A 232 -0.37 4.61 19.73
CA GLU A 232 -0.91 3.27 19.65
C GLU A 232 -1.15 2.67 21.05
N GLU A 233 -2.24 1.91 21.22
CA GLU A 233 -2.53 1.17 22.44
C GLU A 233 -1.65 -0.08 22.58
N ARG A 234 -1.24 -0.65 21.45
CA ARG A 234 -0.34 -1.79 21.36
C ARG A 234 0.30 -1.89 19.98
N LYS A 235 1.45 -2.52 19.89
CA LYS A 235 2.08 -2.91 18.62
C LYS A 235 1.88 -4.41 18.40
N ALA A 236 0.96 -4.76 17.48
CA ALA A 236 0.65 -6.15 17.18
C ALA A 236 1.35 -6.63 15.90
N ASP A 237 1.22 -5.87 14.78
CA ASP A 237 1.79 -6.25 13.48
C ASP A 237 2.07 -4.99 12.65
N PRO A 238 3.31 -4.74 12.22
CA PRO A 238 3.64 -3.60 11.38
C PRO A 238 3.21 -3.76 9.91
N THR A 239 2.77 -4.97 9.51
CA THR A 239 2.41 -5.27 8.11
C THR A 239 1.17 -4.48 7.69
N GLY A 240 1.25 -3.80 6.55
CA GLY A 240 0.13 -3.02 6.00
C GLY A 240 -0.12 -1.66 6.64
N VAL A 241 0.69 -1.24 7.63
CA VAL A 241 0.59 0.09 8.25
C VAL A 241 0.79 1.22 7.23
N GLY A 242 1.74 1.04 6.31
CA GLY A 242 1.95 1.95 5.19
C GLY A 242 0.76 2.00 4.23
N ASP A 243 0.15 0.85 3.93
CA ASP A 243 -1.05 0.76 3.08
C ASP A 243 -2.24 1.46 3.75
N ALA A 244 -2.38 1.28 5.07
CA ALA A 244 -3.42 1.94 5.87
C ALA A 244 -3.26 3.46 5.87
N PHE A 245 -2.02 3.97 6.02
CA PHE A 245 -1.76 5.40 5.89
C PHE A 245 -2.23 5.92 4.52
N ARG A 246 -1.85 5.24 3.43
CA ARG A 246 -2.27 5.63 2.06
C ARG A 246 -3.78 5.57 1.89
N ALA A 247 -4.43 4.55 2.44
CA ALA A 247 -5.88 4.43 2.40
C ALA A 247 -6.59 5.63 3.07
N GLY A 248 -6.15 6.02 4.25
CA GLY A 248 -6.69 7.19 4.97
C GLY A 248 -6.39 8.50 4.25
N PHE A 249 -5.16 8.67 3.77
CA PHE A 249 -4.76 9.86 3.03
C PHE A 249 -5.56 10.03 1.72
N LEU A 250 -5.66 8.96 0.93
CA LEU A 250 -6.42 8.96 -0.33
C LEU A 250 -7.92 9.16 -0.09
N SER A 251 -8.46 8.63 1.01
CA SER A 251 -9.85 8.91 1.42
C SER A 251 -10.05 10.38 1.74
N GLY A 252 -9.11 11.00 2.48
CA GLY A 252 -9.15 12.44 2.75
C GLY A 252 -9.12 13.28 1.48
N LEU A 253 -8.28 12.90 0.49
CA LEU A 253 -8.29 13.56 -0.83
C LEU A 253 -9.64 13.41 -1.54
N ALA A 254 -10.23 12.21 -1.51
CA ALA A 254 -11.54 11.95 -2.11
C ALA A 254 -12.68 12.74 -1.43
N TRP A 255 -12.56 13.03 -0.15
CA TRP A 255 -13.49 13.89 0.59
C TRP A 255 -13.26 15.39 0.31
N GLY A 256 -12.13 15.77 -0.29
CA GLY A 256 -11.78 17.16 -0.55
C GLY A 256 -11.31 17.93 0.67
N VAL A 257 -10.89 17.25 1.75
CA VAL A 257 -10.34 17.92 2.93
C VAL A 257 -8.88 18.38 2.67
N PRO A 258 -8.36 19.37 3.45
CA PRO A 258 -6.98 19.82 3.31
C PRO A 258 -5.96 18.68 3.48
N LEU A 259 -4.76 18.83 2.87
CA LEU A 259 -3.71 17.80 2.92
C LEU A 259 -3.31 17.41 4.36
N GLU A 260 -3.27 18.37 5.28
CA GLU A 260 -3.02 18.10 6.68
C GLU A 260 -4.08 17.16 7.27
N ARG A 261 -5.34 17.39 6.97
CA ARG A 261 -6.47 16.58 7.41
C ARG A 261 -6.45 15.19 6.79
N ALA A 262 -6.16 15.11 5.48
CA ALA A 262 -5.94 13.84 4.80
C ALA A 262 -4.80 13.03 5.45
N ALA A 263 -3.69 13.69 5.81
CA ALA A 263 -2.58 13.06 6.51
C ALA A 263 -2.96 12.58 7.93
N GLN A 264 -3.76 13.34 8.67
CA GLN A 264 -4.26 12.95 9.99
C GLN A 264 -5.16 11.71 9.91
N VAL A 265 -6.03 11.64 8.91
CA VAL A 265 -6.85 10.43 8.65
C VAL A 265 -5.96 9.23 8.33
N GLY A 266 -4.92 9.43 7.51
CA GLY A 266 -3.91 8.41 7.20
C GLY A 266 -3.17 7.91 8.44
N CYS A 267 -2.67 8.80 9.29
CA CYS A 267 -1.99 8.47 10.54
C CYS A 267 -2.92 7.74 11.51
N MET A 268 -4.18 8.18 11.64
CA MET A 268 -5.15 7.52 12.51
C MET A 268 -5.47 6.10 12.06
N LEU A 269 -5.69 5.89 10.76
CA LEU A 269 -5.95 4.54 10.24
C LEU A 269 -4.72 3.63 10.39
N ALA A 270 -3.52 4.15 10.12
CA ALA A 270 -2.26 3.44 10.33
C ALA A 270 -2.09 2.99 11.79
N THR A 271 -2.47 3.85 12.75
CA THR A 271 -2.43 3.53 14.18
C THR A 271 -3.41 2.40 14.54
N LEU A 272 -4.61 2.36 13.96
CA LEU A 272 -5.55 1.25 14.19
C LEU A 272 -5.05 -0.07 13.58
N VAL A 273 -4.37 0.00 12.44
CA VAL A 273 -3.86 -1.21 11.76
C VAL A 273 -2.68 -1.81 12.51
N ILE A 274 -1.73 -1.03 13.01
CA ILE A 274 -0.59 -1.57 13.78
C ILE A 274 -1.03 -2.29 15.07
N GLU A 275 -2.22 -2.00 15.56
CA GLU A 275 -2.82 -2.63 16.74
C GLU A 275 -3.49 -3.98 16.43
N THR A 276 -3.57 -4.37 15.16
CA THR A 276 -4.23 -5.58 14.68
C THR A 276 -3.22 -6.50 14.00
N VAL A 277 -3.38 -7.81 14.14
CA VAL A 277 -2.56 -8.78 13.41
C VAL A 277 -3.20 -9.03 12.04
N GLY A 278 -2.44 -8.76 10.96
CA GLY A 278 -2.91 -8.85 9.57
C GLY A 278 -3.40 -7.51 9.01
N THR A 279 -3.45 -7.45 7.68
CA THR A 279 -3.62 -6.20 6.93
C THR A 279 -5.08 -5.80 6.70
N GLN A 280 -6.03 -6.73 6.81
CA GLN A 280 -7.46 -6.53 6.55
C GLN A 280 -8.37 -7.14 7.64
N GLU A 281 -7.81 -7.48 8.79
CA GLU A 281 -8.52 -8.06 9.94
C GLU A 281 -9.00 -7.00 10.94
N TYR A 282 -8.69 -5.73 10.71
CA TYR A 282 -9.24 -4.64 11.51
C TYR A 282 -10.65 -4.25 11.07
N GLN A 283 -11.39 -3.68 11.99
CA GLN A 283 -12.73 -3.15 11.74
C GLN A 283 -12.79 -1.70 12.21
N LEU A 284 -13.05 -0.79 11.30
CA LEU A 284 -13.22 0.61 11.64
C LEU A 284 -14.58 0.82 12.29
N ARG A 285 -14.58 1.19 13.57
CA ARG A 285 -15.76 1.59 14.32
C ARG A 285 -15.79 3.11 14.40
N ARG A 286 -16.74 3.74 13.72
CA ARG A 286 -16.84 5.21 13.60
C ARG A 286 -16.67 5.92 14.95
N GLY A 287 -17.40 5.51 15.99
CA GLY A 287 -17.32 6.14 17.31
C GLY A 287 -15.91 6.11 17.90
N HIS A 288 -15.27 4.94 17.88
CA HIS A 288 -13.91 4.75 18.39
C HIS A 288 -12.86 5.50 17.54
N PHE A 289 -13.02 5.50 16.22
CA PHE A 289 -12.15 6.27 15.32
C PHE A 289 -12.25 7.77 15.67
N MET A 290 -13.47 8.33 15.77
CA MET A 290 -13.68 9.74 16.03
C MET A 290 -13.21 10.16 17.43
N GLU A 291 -13.42 9.33 18.45
CA GLU A 291 -12.93 9.58 19.81
C GLU A 291 -11.41 9.73 19.82
N ARG A 292 -10.68 8.78 19.20
CA ARG A 292 -9.22 8.81 19.13
C ARG A 292 -8.72 9.94 18.22
N PHE A 293 -9.40 10.20 17.12
CA PHE A 293 -9.06 11.28 16.20
C PHE A 293 -9.20 12.65 16.88
N THR A 294 -10.31 12.88 17.60
CA THR A 294 -10.52 14.10 18.37
C THR A 294 -9.46 14.28 19.45
N LYS A 295 -9.13 13.21 20.17
CA LYS A 295 -8.07 13.25 21.19
C LYS A 295 -6.71 13.63 20.62
N ALA A 296 -6.38 13.16 19.42
CA ALA A 296 -5.09 13.38 18.79
C ALA A 296 -4.96 14.74 18.11
N TYR A 297 -6.04 15.21 17.45
CA TYR A 297 -5.98 16.35 16.54
C TYR A 297 -6.94 17.49 16.87
N GLY A 298 -7.75 17.33 17.91
CA GLY A 298 -8.70 18.35 18.38
C GLY A 298 -10.06 18.33 17.72
N ASP A 299 -10.99 19.12 18.28
CA ASP A 299 -12.40 19.14 17.89
C ASP A 299 -12.61 19.70 16.47
N GLU A 300 -11.87 20.75 16.08
CA GLU A 300 -11.98 21.37 14.76
C GLU A 300 -11.62 20.37 13.65
N ALA A 301 -10.49 19.68 13.82
CA ALA A 301 -10.08 18.65 12.90
C ALA A 301 -11.06 17.48 12.81
N ALA A 302 -11.63 17.11 13.96
CA ALA A 302 -12.61 16.03 14.03
C ALA A 302 -13.92 16.38 13.34
N GLU A 303 -14.37 17.63 13.40
CA GLU A 303 -15.60 18.07 12.75
C GLU A 303 -15.50 18.00 11.22
N GLU A 304 -14.36 18.44 10.65
CA GLU A 304 -14.11 18.35 9.21
C GLU A 304 -14.14 16.91 8.67
N VAL A 305 -13.77 15.92 9.49
CA VAL A 305 -13.74 14.50 9.10
C VAL A 305 -15.08 13.80 9.36
N ARG A 306 -15.82 14.24 10.36
CA ARG A 306 -17.05 13.60 10.85
C ARG A 306 -18.13 13.46 9.79
N GLU A 307 -18.27 14.46 8.91
CA GLU A 307 -19.30 14.47 7.86
C GLU A 307 -19.05 13.40 6.78
N HIS A 308 -17.83 12.94 6.63
CA HIS A 308 -17.42 12.00 5.59
C HIS A 308 -17.43 10.54 6.04
N LEU A 309 -17.36 10.28 7.33
CA LEU A 309 -17.44 8.92 7.85
C LEU A 309 -18.89 8.43 7.85
N GLY A 310 -19.19 7.50 6.99
CA GLY A 310 -20.51 6.90 6.81
C GLY A 310 -21.04 6.11 8.02
#